data_0f30c6c6144168d58745af77edcd4187
#
_entry.id   0f30c6c6144168d58745af77edcd4187
#
_cell.length_a   1.000
_cell.length_b   1.000
_cell.length_c   1.000
_cell.angle_alpha   90.00
_cell.angle_beta   90.00
_cell.angle_gamma   90.00
#
_symmetry.space_group_name_H-M   'P 1'
#
loop_
_entity.id
_entity.type
_entity.pdbx_description
1 polymer ?
#
loop_
_entity_poly.entity_id
_entity_poly.type
_entity_poly.pdbx_seq_one_letter_code
_entity_poly.pdbx_strand_id
1 'polypeptide(L)'
;VDIFSDVSYHNEMAGLISFFYVQGQTTVDYIRIPINNSHLDPRIHLFWIQPTRSGKTIAWEHTGDVLEALGVPQDMFSTGTDAALIGSWNKYEDNGEVVLELQKGLLAGKKALNFDEGSVLFETKKQHLNEVVLYLQQAMNPVGTKANTLVKHMKDGKIETESRVSFWLTTFPPQGVREVVLTKGVFQRVLLLIRPWPIERREQVSEERMNTAFKRPPEYDVTMDDFTEYFSAIRKILRARTCTLAGIGDFEWNSMTDDDREKIAQQIMYDFWQVDSSYHPLLNSHKDHMYELVRMMDPKMADVVCAFIPNLLNYTNIFAVHLGLLEAYDRHSGDHVEMAKDPATFTFTGDHVEMAAEIIYDLYEELVTWLESEVELESVAKDRKARKAAWKKAWSASKLTSIEGHQGDWVRKSELMSVYAKQNGGVSRNTQFLHFKDARSMFTEASIGVTKYVQLVPE
;
A
#
# COMPACT_ATOMS: atom_id res chain seq x y z
N VAL A 1 -16.02 12.46 -2.76
CA VAL A 1 -15.44 11.35 -3.54
C VAL A 1 -15.27 11.75 -5.00
N ASP A 2 -16.29 12.35 -5.63
CA ASP A 2 -16.34 12.61 -7.07
C ASP A 2 -15.15 13.45 -7.59
N ILE A 3 -14.80 14.55 -6.91
CA ILE A 3 -13.66 15.40 -7.31
C ILE A 3 -12.35 14.59 -7.33
N PHE A 4 -12.09 13.75 -6.33
CA PHE A 4 -10.89 12.93 -6.29
C PHE A 4 -10.96 11.72 -7.24
N SER A 5 -12.16 11.21 -7.53
CA SER A 5 -12.32 10.11 -8.48
C SER A 5 -12.16 10.55 -9.92
N ASP A 6 -12.66 11.71 -10.28
CA ASP A 6 -12.59 12.24 -11.64
C ASP A 6 -11.15 12.52 -12.08
N VAL A 7 -10.31 13.04 -11.20
CA VAL A 7 -8.88 13.25 -11.50
C VAL A 7 -8.11 11.94 -11.69
N SER A 8 -8.64 10.85 -11.17
CA SER A 8 -8.12 9.49 -11.37
C SER A 8 -8.95 8.66 -12.36
N TYR A 9 -9.63 9.34 -13.28
CA TYR A 9 -10.46 8.75 -14.33
C TYR A 9 -11.57 7.85 -13.78
N HIS A 10 -12.44 8.45 -12.93
CA HIS A 10 -13.57 7.80 -12.29
C HIS A 10 -13.20 6.56 -11.47
N ASN A 11 -12.06 6.62 -10.78
CA ASN A 11 -11.69 5.62 -9.80
C ASN A 11 -12.23 6.00 -8.42
N GLU A 12 -13.47 5.63 -8.15
CA GLU A 12 -14.18 5.95 -6.90
C GLU A 12 -13.42 5.47 -5.65
N MET A 13 -12.81 4.29 -5.72
CA MET A 13 -11.98 3.77 -4.62
C MET A 13 -10.77 4.66 -4.35
N ALA A 14 -10.09 5.15 -5.39
CA ALA A 14 -9.00 6.08 -5.24
C ALA A 14 -9.48 7.41 -4.64
N GLY A 15 -10.65 7.88 -5.05
CA GLY A 15 -11.29 9.07 -4.49
C GLY A 15 -11.58 8.94 -3.01
N LEU A 16 -12.18 7.83 -2.61
CA LEU A 16 -12.51 7.53 -1.22
C LEU A 16 -11.25 7.42 -0.34
N ILE A 17 -10.23 6.70 -0.82
CA ILE A 17 -8.97 6.55 -0.08
C ILE A 17 -8.23 7.88 0.03
N SER A 18 -8.26 8.74 -1.00
CA SER A 18 -7.69 10.08 -0.95
C SER A 18 -8.35 10.93 0.15
N PHE A 19 -9.67 10.87 0.24
CA PHE A 19 -10.43 11.54 1.31
C PHE A 19 -10.01 11.03 2.70
N PHE A 20 -9.98 9.72 2.91
CA PHE A 20 -9.56 9.14 4.18
C PHE A 20 -8.09 9.40 4.50
N TYR A 21 -7.23 9.49 3.48
CA TYR A 21 -5.82 9.87 3.65
C TYR A 21 -5.69 11.28 4.28
N VAL A 22 -6.44 12.25 3.75
CA VAL A 22 -6.48 13.61 4.31
C VAL A 22 -7.04 13.59 5.72
N GLN A 23 -8.16 12.89 5.93
CA GLN A 23 -8.79 12.80 7.25
C GLN A 23 -7.84 12.16 8.27
N GLY A 24 -7.17 11.08 7.93
CA GLY A 24 -6.20 10.42 8.80
C GLY A 24 -5.04 11.33 9.18
N GLN A 25 -4.47 12.03 8.21
CA GLN A 25 -3.36 12.94 8.45
C GLN A 25 -3.78 14.18 9.26
N THR A 26 -5.01 14.65 9.11
CA THR A 26 -5.49 15.81 9.87
C THR A 26 -5.88 15.47 11.30
N THR A 27 -6.25 14.21 11.55
CA THR A 27 -6.77 13.75 12.86
C THR A 27 -5.75 12.99 13.71
N VAL A 28 -4.55 12.71 13.18
CA VAL A 28 -3.51 11.91 13.84
C VAL A 28 -3.06 12.43 15.23
N ASP A 29 -3.22 13.70 15.50
CA ASP A 29 -2.84 14.27 16.80
C ASP A 29 -3.83 13.96 17.93
N TYR A 30 -5.04 13.50 17.60
CA TYR A 30 -6.15 13.33 18.53
C TYR A 30 -6.58 11.88 18.71
N ILE A 31 -6.52 11.09 17.63
CA ILE A 31 -7.14 9.77 17.58
C ILE A 31 -6.15 8.66 17.89
N ARG A 32 -6.51 7.80 18.84
CA ARG A 32 -5.94 6.48 19.09
C ARG A 32 -7.07 5.47 19.14
N ILE A 33 -6.95 4.40 18.38
CA ILE A 33 -7.94 3.32 18.29
C ILE A 33 -7.41 2.16 19.13
N PRO A 34 -7.97 1.88 20.34
CA PRO A 34 -7.47 0.83 21.20
C PRO A 34 -7.52 -0.54 20.54
N ILE A 35 -6.43 -1.28 20.57
CA ILE A 35 -6.36 -2.67 20.12
C ILE A 35 -5.49 -3.47 21.09
N ASN A 36 -6.05 -4.47 21.76
CA ASN A 36 -5.37 -5.27 22.76
C ASN A 36 -4.65 -4.38 23.80
N ASN A 37 -3.34 -4.55 23.97
CA ASN A 37 -2.50 -3.74 24.87
C ASN A 37 -1.75 -2.62 24.12
N SER A 38 -2.27 -2.19 22.98
CA SER A 38 -1.68 -1.18 22.08
C SER A 38 -2.78 -0.33 21.47
N HIS A 39 -2.46 0.37 20.40
CA HIS A 39 -3.42 1.15 19.63
C HIS A 39 -3.01 1.21 18.17
N LEU A 40 -3.97 1.59 17.30
CA LEU A 40 -3.72 2.10 15.96
C LEU A 40 -3.86 3.62 15.98
N ASP A 41 -3.34 4.27 14.96
CA ASP A 41 -3.63 5.67 14.66
C ASP A 41 -4.41 5.79 13.34
N PRO A 42 -5.04 6.93 13.04
CA PRO A 42 -5.94 7.07 11.89
C PRO A 42 -5.21 7.24 10.56
N ARG A 43 -3.88 7.25 10.52
CA ARG A 43 -3.12 7.48 9.27
C ARG A 43 -3.35 6.36 8.28
N ILE A 44 -3.38 6.73 7.01
CA ILE A 44 -3.34 5.79 5.90
C ILE A 44 -1.97 5.89 5.24
N HIS A 45 -1.32 4.76 5.07
CA HIS A 45 -0.12 4.62 4.27
C HIS A 45 -0.53 3.95 2.97
N LEU A 46 -0.71 4.74 1.92
CA LEU A 46 -1.19 4.25 0.63
C LEU A 46 -0.04 3.79 -0.25
N PHE A 47 -0.19 2.63 -0.88
CA PHE A 47 0.64 2.22 -1.99
C PHE A 47 -0.24 1.93 -3.21
N TRP A 48 -0.25 2.85 -4.16
CA TRP A 48 -1.10 2.80 -5.33
C TRP A 48 -0.33 2.26 -6.54
N ILE A 49 -0.73 1.07 -6.98
CA ILE A 49 -0.13 0.32 -8.08
C ILE A 49 -1.10 0.36 -9.27
N GLN A 50 -0.77 1.17 -10.27
CA GLN A 50 -1.63 1.36 -11.45
C GLN A 50 -0.77 1.74 -12.66
N PRO A 51 -1.20 1.47 -13.91
CA PRO A 51 -0.46 1.86 -15.11
C PRO A 51 -0.09 3.34 -15.14
N THR A 52 0.92 3.69 -15.93
CA THR A 52 1.30 5.08 -16.15
C THR A 52 0.14 5.87 -16.76
N ARG A 53 0.07 7.17 -16.44
CA ARG A 53 -0.98 8.10 -16.92
C ARG A 53 -2.39 7.76 -16.42
N SER A 54 -2.49 7.13 -15.25
CA SER A 54 -3.76 6.77 -14.63
C SER A 54 -4.28 7.82 -13.63
N GLY A 55 -3.74 9.02 -13.60
CA GLY A 55 -4.17 10.09 -12.72
C GLY A 55 -3.53 10.09 -11.33
N LYS A 56 -2.64 9.13 -10.98
CA LYS A 56 -2.03 9.03 -9.65
C LYS A 56 -1.37 10.33 -9.18
N THR A 57 -0.57 10.97 -10.03
CA THR A 57 0.12 12.22 -9.72
C THR A 57 -0.87 13.37 -9.54
N ILE A 58 -1.89 13.45 -10.39
CA ILE A 58 -2.93 14.48 -10.29
C ILE A 58 -3.74 14.30 -9.01
N ALA A 59 -4.08 13.07 -8.64
CA ALA A 59 -4.76 12.78 -7.38
C ALA A 59 -3.91 13.18 -6.17
N TRP A 60 -2.58 13.01 -6.23
CA TRP A 60 -1.67 13.51 -5.20
C TRP A 60 -1.66 15.04 -5.16
N GLU A 61 -1.58 15.73 -6.30
CA GLU A 61 -1.60 17.19 -6.35
C GLU A 61 -2.87 17.74 -5.69
N HIS A 62 -4.05 17.23 -6.06
CA HIS A 62 -5.32 17.65 -5.44
C HIS A 62 -5.40 17.32 -3.94
N THR A 63 -4.92 16.14 -3.54
CA THR A 63 -4.83 15.78 -2.11
C THR A 63 -3.89 16.72 -1.38
N GLY A 64 -2.79 17.09 -2.04
CA GLY A 64 -1.81 18.04 -1.55
C GLY A 64 -2.38 19.44 -1.34
N ASP A 65 -3.15 19.94 -2.29
CA ASP A 65 -3.79 21.26 -2.17
C ASP A 65 -4.69 21.34 -0.92
N VAL A 66 -5.48 20.28 -0.65
CA VAL A 66 -6.29 20.20 0.57
C VAL A 66 -5.41 20.19 1.83
N LEU A 67 -4.35 19.38 1.84
CA LEU A 67 -3.43 19.30 2.98
C LEU A 67 -2.71 20.62 3.23
N GLU A 68 -2.29 21.33 2.19
CA GLU A 68 -1.68 22.65 2.28
C GLU A 68 -2.64 23.68 2.88
N ALA A 69 -3.89 23.73 2.40
CA ALA A 69 -4.94 24.60 2.94
C ALA A 69 -5.21 24.33 4.44
N LEU A 70 -5.00 23.07 4.87
CA LEU A 70 -5.12 22.66 6.29
C LEU A 70 -3.83 22.89 7.09
N GLY A 71 -2.78 23.42 6.49
CA GLY A 71 -1.49 23.66 7.12
C GLY A 71 -0.71 22.38 7.45
N VAL A 72 -0.94 21.31 6.71
CA VAL A 72 -0.17 20.07 6.82
C VAL A 72 1.02 20.12 5.85
N PRO A 73 2.26 20.04 6.33
CA PRO A 73 3.43 20.05 5.46
C PRO A 73 3.44 18.86 4.51
N GLN A 74 3.95 19.07 3.30
CA GLN A 74 4.13 18.06 2.29
C GLN A 74 5.58 18.02 1.83
N ASP A 75 6.07 16.80 1.58
CA ASP A 75 7.38 16.59 1.00
C ASP A 75 7.30 15.51 -0.09
N MET A 76 8.25 15.56 -1.02
CA MET A 76 8.42 14.54 -2.05
C MET A 76 9.77 13.84 -1.88
N PHE A 77 9.77 12.52 -1.99
CA PHE A 77 10.97 11.72 -1.99
C PHE A 77 11.05 10.91 -3.29
N SER A 78 12.03 11.20 -4.11
CA SER A 78 12.28 10.47 -5.36
C SER A 78 13.49 9.55 -5.24
N THR A 79 14.58 10.05 -4.68
CA THR A 79 15.80 9.29 -4.41
C THR A 79 16.52 9.92 -3.23
N GLY A 80 17.14 9.11 -2.37
CA GLY A 80 17.86 9.68 -1.23
C GLY A 80 18.58 8.64 -0.41
N THR A 81 19.31 9.15 0.55
CA THR A 81 20.03 8.36 1.55
C THR A 81 19.19 8.25 2.82
N ASP A 82 19.58 7.36 3.70
CA ASP A 82 19.07 7.27 5.07
C ASP A 82 19.21 8.61 5.84
N ALA A 83 20.24 9.41 5.54
CA ALA A 83 20.40 10.75 6.10
C ALA A 83 19.30 11.71 5.67
N ALA A 84 18.81 11.63 4.44
CA ALA A 84 17.68 12.44 3.98
C ALA A 84 16.39 12.07 4.71
N LEU A 85 16.21 10.79 5.06
CA LEU A 85 15.02 10.30 5.76
C LEU A 85 15.05 10.62 7.26
N ILE A 86 16.15 10.34 7.94
CA ILE A 86 16.25 10.45 9.40
C ILE A 86 16.80 11.81 9.83
N GLY A 87 17.73 12.35 9.04
CA GLY A 87 18.46 13.59 9.34
C GLY A 87 19.96 13.39 9.50
N SER A 88 20.63 14.49 9.76
CA SER A 88 22.09 14.55 9.95
C SER A 88 22.48 15.65 10.93
N TRP A 89 23.70 15.57 11.45
CA TRP A 89 24.31 16.63 12.22
C TRP A 89 25.11 17.52 11.30
N ASN A 90 24.75 18.81 11.27
CA ASN A 90 25.55 19.85 10.60
C ASN A 90 26.53 20.46 11.58
N LYS A 91 27.79 20.61 11.13
CA LYS A 91 28.82 21.29 11.86
C LYS A 91 29.08 22.65 11.20
N TYR A 92 28.98 23.70 11.96
CA TYR A 92 29.41 25.03 11.52
C TYR A 92 30.15 25.73 12.66
N GLU A 93 30.95 26.71 12.32
CA GLU A 93 31.69 27.54 13.28
C GLU A 93 30.92 28.83 13.51
N ASP A 94 30.56 29.09 14.75
CA ASP A 94 29.95 30.34 15.17
C ASP A 94 30.81 30.96 16.28
N ASN A 95 31.29 32.18 16.04
CA ASN A 95 32.14 32.93 16.97
C ASN A 95 33.38 32.15 17.46
N GLY A 96 33.95 31.25 16.66
CA GLY A 96 35.14 30.45 17.00
C GLY A 96 34.80 29.15 17.78
N GLU A 97 33.54 28.87 18.02
CA GLU A 97 33.06 27.61 18.61
C GLU A 97 32.42 26.73 17.56
N VAL A 98 32.68 25.39 17.64
CA VAL A 98 32.04 24.41 16.77
C VAL A 98 30.64 24.13 17.30
N VAL A 99 29.65 24.55 16.54
CA VAL A 99 28.23 24.29 16.84
C VAL A 99 27.76 23.05 16.06
N LEU A 100 27.03 22.15 16.75
CA LEU A 100 26.36 21.01 16.16
C LEU A 100 24.87 21.29 16.11
N GLU A 101 24.32 21.34 14.92
CA GLU A 101 22.88 21.51 14.70
C GLU A 101 22.27 20.25 14.08
N LEU A 102 21.18 19.78 14.66
CA LEU A 102 20.42 18.66 14.11
C LEU A 102 19.52 19.12 12.98
N GLN A 103 19.85 18.71 11.76
CA GLN A 103 18.94 18.82 10.62
C GLN A 103 17.99 17.59 10.61
N LYS A 104 16.72 17.82 10.92
CA LYS A 104 15.70 16.77 10.90
C LYS A 104 15.45 16.27 9.47
N GLY A 105 15.31 14.95 9.30
CA GLY A 105 15.00 14.32 8.02
C GLY A 105 13.50 14.34 7.67
N LEU A 106 13.18 13.77 6.51
CA LEU A 106 11.83 13.75 5.97
C LEU A 106 10.83 12.95 6.83
N LEU A 107 11.29 11.97 7.60
CA LEU A 107 10.43 11.15 8.46
C LEU A 107 10.14 11.79 9.82
N ALA A 108 10.72 12.95 10.12
CA ALA A 108 10.50 13.63 11.38
C ALA A 108 9.19 14.45 11.38
N GLY A 109 8.42 14.33 12.46
CA GLY A 109 7.22 15.13 12.70
C GLY A 109 6.02 14.72 11.83
N LYS A 110 5.05 15.64 11.76
CA LYS A 110 3.79 15.46 11.04
C LYS A 110 3.88 16.01 9.63
N LYS A 111 3.68 15.17 8.63
CA LYS A 111 3.62 15.56 7.21
C LYS A 111 3.05 14.46 6.32
N ALA A 112 2.69 14.83 5.12
CA ALA A 112 2.42 13.90 4.03
C ALA A 112 3.66 13.74 3.15
N LEU A 113 4.08 12.51 2.88
CA LEU A 113 5.27 12.21 2.11
C LEU A 113 4.92 11.39 0.86
N ASN A 114 5.19 11.98 -0.30
CA ASN A 114 4.98 11.33 -1.58
C ASN A 114 6.25 10.63 -2.07
N PHE A 115 6.10 9.38 -2.50
CA PHE A 115 7.07 8.62 -3.26
C PHE A 115 6.52 8.40 -4.67
N ASP A 116 6.90 9.24 -5.61
CA ASP A 116 6.40 9.18 -6.98
C ASP A 116 6.80 7.89 -7.72
N GLU A 117 7.91 7.26 -7.31
CA GLU A 117 8.37 5.99 -7.89
C GLU A 117 8.66 4.96 -6.80
N GLY A 118 7.59 4.32 -6.32
CA GLY A 118 7.66 3.27 -5.29
C GLY A 118 8.26 1.94 -5.77
N SER A 119 8.55 1.78 -7.09
CA SER A 119 9.13 0.54 -7.65
C SER A 119 10.45 0.17 -6.99
N VAL A 120 11.18 1.14 -6.50
CA VAL A 120 12.44 0.94 -5.75
C VAL A 120 12.26 -0.01 -4.56
N LEU A 121 11.08 -0.07 -3.95
CA LEU A 121 10.79 -0.95 -2.82
C LEU A 121 10.71 -2.43 -3.23
N PHE A 122 10.49 -2.72 -4.50
CA PHE A 122 10.52 -4.07 -5.06
C PHE A 122 11.95 -4.56 -5.40
N GLU A 123 12.94 -3.66 -5.41
CA GLU A 123 14.33 -4.02 -5.69
C GLU A 123 14.97 -4.73 -4.49
N THR A 124 15.56 -5.91 -4.72
CA THR A 124 16.16 -6.73 -3.64
C THR A 124 17.68 -6.62 -3.55
N LYS A 125 18.34 -5.96 -4.50
CA LYS A 125 19.79 -6.11 -4.72
C LYS A 125 20.67 -5.01 -4.11
N LYS A 126 20.09 -3.91 -3.63
CA LYS A 126 20.89 -2.77 -3.11
C LYS A 126 20.86 -2.73 -1.59
N GLN A 127 22.01 -2.90 -0.95
CA GLN A 127 22.15 -2.98 0.51
C GLN A 127 21.64 -1.72 1.24
N HIS A 128 21.86 -0.51 0.68
CA HIS A 128 21.37 0.75 1.28
C HIS A 128 19.84 0.87 1.24
N LEU A 129 19.14 0.17 0.35
CA LEU A 129 17.68 0.13 0.34
C LEU A 129 17.10 -0.65 1.53
N ASN A 130 17.85 -1.58 2.12
CA ASN A 130 17.39 -2.30 3.31
C ASN A 130 17.25 -1.36 4.52
N GLU A 131 18.15 -0.39 4.67
CA GLU A 131 18.04 0.61 5.74
C GLU A 131 16.87 1.56 5.50
N VAL A 132 16.69 2.05 4.28
CA VAL A 132 15.54 2.87 3.89
C VAL A 132 14.23 2.13 4.20
N VAL A 133 14.10 0.87 3.75
CA VAL A 133 12.93 0.03 4.02
C VAL A 133 12.66 -0.13 5.52
N LEU A 134 13.71 -0.33 6.32
CA LEU A 134 13.57 -0.45 7.78
C LEU A 134 13.04 0.83 8.42
N TYR A 135 13.56 2.00 8.02
CA TYR A 135 13.07 3.29 8.54
C TYR A 135 11.63 3.59 8.11
N LEU A 136 11.26 3.24 6.88
CA LEU A 136 9.86 3.34 6.44
C LEU A 136 8.94 2.44 7.27
N GLN A 137 9.36 1.19 7.53
CA GLN A 137 8.60 0.28 8.40
C GLN A 137 8.40 0.84 9.81
N GLN A 138 9.44 1.43 10.38
CA GLN A 138 9.36 2.06 11.70
C GLN A 138 8.42 3.26 11.70
N ALA A 139 8.53 4.14 10.70
CA ALA A 139 7.67 5.31 10.56
C ALA A 139 6.18 4.99 10.34
N MET A 140 5.88 3.82 9.78
CA MET A 140 4.51 3.33 9.55
C MET A 140 3.89 2.65 10.80
N ASN A 141 4.66 2.41 11.85
CA ASN A 141 4.06 1.91 13.09
C ASN A 141 3.21 3.00 13.75
N PRO A 142 2.24 2.63 14.59
CA PRO A 142 1.38 3.61 15.24
C PRO A 142 2.16 4.64 16.06
N VAL A 143 1.76 5.91 15.92
CA VAL A 143 2.34 7.05 16.63
C VAL A 143 2.29 6.81 18.14
N GLY A 144 3.32 7.22 18.86
CA GLY A 144 3.44 7.03 20.31
C GLY A 144 3.86 5.63 20.76
N THR A 145 4.08 4.70 19.83
CA THR A 145 4.66 3.39 20.14
C THR A 145 6.19 3.43 20.08
N LYS A 146 6.85 2.60 20.90
CA LYS A 146 8.31 2.44 20.78
C LYS A 146 8.77 1.98 19.40
N ALA A 147 7.90 1.27 18.68
CA ALA A 147 8.18 0.79 17.32
C ALA A 147 8.19 1.92 16.28
N ASN A 148 7.53 3.04 16.56
CA ASN A 148 7.53 4.24 15.70
C ASN A 148 8.74 5.14 15.92
N THR A 149 9.49 4.97 17.02
CA THR A 149 10.67 5.77 17.31
C THR A 149 11.83 5.39 16.38
N LEU A 150 12.23 6.32 15.53
CA LEU A 150 13.34 6.19 14.61
C LEU A 150 14.65 6.54 15.32
N VAL A 151 15.61 5.63 15.33
CA VAL A 151 16.88 5.82 16.01
C VAL A 151 18.02 5.58 15.04
N LYS A 152 18.93 6.57 14.94
CA LYS A 152 20.16 6.45 14.19
C LYS A 152 21.37 6.88 15.03
N HIS A 153 22.35 6.00 15.16
CA HIS A 153 23.61 6.32 15.78
C HIS A 153 24.62 6.84 14.76
N MET A 154 25.14 8.00 14.99
CA MET A 154 26.13 8.67 14.14
C MET A 154 27.39 9.01 14.96
N LYS A 155 28.48 9.35 14.27
CA LYS A 155 29.74 9.73 14.92
C LYS A 155 29.58 10.92 15.86
N ASP A 156 28.71 11.87 15.49
CA ASP A 156 28.53 13.14 16.17
C ASP A 156 27.37 13.14 17.18
N GLY A 157 26.65 12.04 17.29
CA GLY A 157 25.56 11.88 18.26
C GLY A 157 24.48 10.92 17.80
N LYS A 158 23.49 10.72 18.66
CA LYS A 158 22.29 9.92 18.39
C LYS A 158 21.20 10.85 17.81
N ILE A 159 20.56 10.42 16.75
CA ILE A 159 19.31 11.05 16.28
C ILE A 159 18.17 10.13 16.75
N GLU A 160 17.20 10.72 17.39
CA GLU A 160 15.97 10.04 17.82
C GLU A 160 14.78 10.92 17.47
N THR A 161 13.82 10.37 16.76
CA THR A 161 12.63 11.11 16.34
C THR A 161 11.44 10.18 16.21
N GLU A 162 10.25 10.69 16.50
CA GLU A 162 8.98 10.06 16.23
C GLU A 162 8.46 10.51 14.86
N SER A 163 7.80 9.60 14.14
CA SER A 163 7.24 9.89 12.84
C SER A 163 5.72 9.94 12.88
N ARG A 164 5.15 11.06 12.44
CA ARG A 164 3.70 11.25 12.20
C ARG A 164 3.41 11.41 10.71
N VAL A 165 4.25 10.80 9.90
CA VAL A 165 4.19 10.88 8.44
C VAL A 165 3.17 9.88 7.91
N SER A 166 2.27 10.34 7.01
CA SER A 166 1.50 9.48 6.13
C SER A 166 2.23 9.34 4.80
N PHE A 167 2.26 8.12 4.27
CA PHE A 167 2.93 7.81 3.02
C PHE A 167 1.95 7.70 1.87
N TRP A 168 2.29 8.33 0.75
CA TRP A 168 1.61 8.17 -0.53
C TRP A 168 2.63 7.64 -1.54
N LEU A 169 2.60 6.34 -1.77
CA LEU A 169 3.53 5.64 -2.65
C LEU A 169 2.82 5.34 -3.96
N THR A 170 3.43 5.68 -5.09
CA THR A 170 2.86 5.35 -6.40
C THR A 170 3.87 4.57 -7.25
N THR A 171 3.37 3.64 -8.03
CA THR A 171 4.17 2.93 -9.03
C THR A 171 3.31 2.38 -10.15
N PHE A 172 3.94 1.92 -11.22
CA PHE A 172 3.30 1.06 -12.22
C PHE A 172 3.33 -0.40 -11.75
N PRO A 173 2.43 -1.27 -12.27
CA PRO A 173 2.42 -2.68 -11.90
C PRO A 173 3.77 -3.33 -12.20
N PRO A 174 4.52 -3.77 -11.17
CA PRO A 174 5.78 -4.47 -11.36
C PRO A 174 5.51 -5.90 -11.84
N GLN A 175 6.34 -6.39 -12.77
CA GLN A 175 6.27 -7.77 -13.24
C GLN A 175 7.23 -8.66 -12.45
N GLY A 176 6.79 -9.89 -12.16
CA GLY A 176 7.64 -10.90 -11.53
C GLY A 176 8.09 -10.53 -10.11
N VAL A 177 7.19 -9.99 -9.30
CA VAL A 177 7.47 -9.66 -7.90
C VAL A 177 7.72 -10.94 -7.11
N ARG A 178 8.83 -10.97 -6.37
CA ARG A 178 9.17 -12.13 -5.52
C ARG A 178 8.37 -12.11 -4.23
N GLU A 179 7.88 -13.26 -3.81
CA GLU A 179 7.22 -13.48 -2.53
C GLU A 179 7.97 -12.83 -1.35
N VAL A 180 9.30 -13.01 -1.30
CA VAL A 180 10.15 -12.45 -0.24
C VAL A 180 10.09 -10.92 -0.13
N VAL A 181 9.73 -10.22 -1.20
CA VAL A 181 9.56 -8.76 -1.17
C VAL A 181 8.24 -8.40 -0.49
N LEU A 182 7.17 -9.11 -0.80
CA LEU A 182 5.83 -8.87 -0.26
C LEU A 182 5.73 -9.22 1.22
N THR A 183 6.48 -10.22 1.68
CA THR A 183 6.56 -10.59 3.10
C THR A 183 7.44 -9.65 3.92
N LYS A 184 8.12 -8.67 3.28
CA LYS A 184 8.81 -7.61 4.02
C LYS A 184 7.79 -6.64 4.62
N GLY A 185 8.07 -6.23 5.86
CA GLY A 185 7.13 -5.51 6.70
C GLY A 185 6.59 -4.17 6.18
N VAL A 186 7.15 -3.55 5.11
CA VAL A 186 6.55 -2.36 4.47
C VAL A 186 5.22 -2.71 3.84
N PHE A 187 5.18 -3.77 3.01
CA PHE A 187 3.96 -4.17 2.31
C PHE A 187 2.85 -4.65 3.26
N GLN A 188 3.22 -5.10 4.45
CA GLN A 188 2.28 -5.50 5.50
C GLN A 188 1.77 -4.32 6.33
N ARG A 189 2.17 -3.08 6.05
CA ARG A 189 1.76 -1.85 6.76
C ARG A 189 1.09 -0.83 5.87
N VAL A 190 1.21 -0.97 4.56
CA VAL A 190 0.54 -0.09 3.59
C VAL A 190 -0.82 -0.65 3.18
N LEU A 191 -1.72 0.23 2.84
CA LEU A 191 -2.93 -0.10 2.12
C LEU A 191 -2.59 -0.20 0.63
N LEU A 192 -2.75 -1.38 0.06
CA LEU A 192 -2.49 -1.62 -1.35
C LEU A 192 -3.74 -1.30 -2.18
N LEU A 193 -3.64 -0.28 -3.03
CA LEU A 193 -4.63 0.02 -4.05
C LEU A 193 -4.06 -0.43 -5.40
N ILE A 194 -4.56 -1.56 -5.90
CA ILE A 194 -4.07 -2.20 -7.11
C ILE A 194 -5.18 -2.13 -8.15
N ARG A 195 -4.96 -1.35 -9.21
CA ARG A 195 -5.94 -1.16 -10.29
C ARG A 195 -5.30 -1.46 -11.65
N PRO A 196 -5.16 -2.74 -12.02
CA PRO A 196 -4.70 -3.09 -13.35
C PRO A 196 -5.76 -2.64 -14.38
N TRP A 197 -5.31 -1.94 -15.41
CA TRP A 197 -6.19 -1.52 -16.48
C TRP A 197 -6.06 -2.47 -17.68
N PRO A 198 -7.12 -3.14 -18.11
CA PRO A 198 -7.16 -3.85 -19.38
C PRO A 198 -7.00 -2.85 -20.54
N ILE A 199 -6.71 -3.36 -21.73
CA ILE A 199 -6.45 -2.52 -22.92
C ILE A 199 -7.66 -1.62 -23.22
N GLU A 200 -8.85 -2.16 -23.12
CA GLU A 200 -10.11 -1.47 -23.38
C GLU A 200 -10.29 -0.24 -22.46
N ARG A 201 -9.90 -0.38 -21.18
CA ARG A 201 -9.95 0.76 -20.25
C ARG A 201 -8.90 1.81 -20.58
N ARG A 202 -7.72 1.41 -21.04
CA ARG A 202 -6.67 2.35 -21.47
C ARG A 202 -7.09 3.13 -22.72
N GLU A 203 -7.79 2.48 -23.63
CA GLU A 203 -8.38 3.12 -24.83
C GLU A 203 -9.43 4.13 -24.43
N GLN A 204 -10.38 3.77 -23.55
CA GLN A 204 -11.41 4.68 -23.04
C GLN A 204 -10.80 5.93 -22.38
N VAL A 205 -9.83 5.75 -21.49
CA VAL A 205 -9.13 6.87 -20.83
C VAL A 205 -8.40 7.75 -21.84
N SER A 206 -7.79 7.14 -22.87
CA SER A 206 -7.12 7.90 -23.92
C SER A 206 -8.11 8.72 -24.74
N GLU A 207 -9.26 8.14 -25.08
CA GLU A 207 -10.34 8.83 -25.77
C GLU A 207 -10.92 9.97 -24.92
N GLU A 208 -11.18 9.72 -23.65
CA GLU A 208 -11.66 10.72 -22.69
C GLU A 208 -10.70 11.91 -22.59
N ARG A 209 -9.39 11.66 -22.46
CA ARG A 209 -8.36 12.71 -22.46
C ARG A 209 -8.36 13.54 -23.73
N MET A 210 -8.53 12.91 -24.90
CA MET A 210 -8.62 13.63 -26.17
C MET A 210 -9.91 14.46 -26.25
N ASN A 211 -11.01 13.91 -25.78
CA ASN A 211 -12.31 14.57 -25.79
C ASN A 211 -12.42 15.73 -24.79
N THR A 212 -11.64 15.69 -23.70
CA THR A 212 -11.63 16.76 -22.69
C THR A 212 -10.54 17.79 -22.91
N ALA A 213 -9.63 17.58 -23.89
CA ALA A 213 -8.58 18.52 -24.22
C ALA A 213 -9.15 19.92 -24.53
N PHE A 214 -8.59 20.96 -23.92
CA PHE A 214 -9.04 22.36 -24.00
C PHE A 214 -10.45 22.65 -23.44
N LYS A 215 -11.13 21.67 -22.84
CA LYS A 215 -12.38 21.90 -22.12
C LYS A 215 -12.08 22.32 -20.68
N ARG A 216 -12.99 23.11 -20.11
CA ARG A 216 -12.94 23.38 -18.66
C ARG A 216 -13.30 22.11 -17.91
N PRO A 217 -12.67 21.89 -16.72
CA PRO A 217 -13.13 20.82 -15.83
C PRO A 217 -14.61 20.98 -15.50
N PRO A 218 -15.31 19.90 -15.15
CA PRO A 218 -16.67 19.99 -14.66
C PRO A 218 -16.73 20.87 -13.40
N GLU A 219 -17.86 21.56 -13.23
CA GLU A 219 -18.16 22.26 -11.98
C GLU A 219 -18.76 21.23 -11.02
N TYR A 220 -18.25 21.22 -9.79
CA TYR A 220 -18.74 20.36 -8.72
C TYR A 220 -19.59 21.17 -7.74
N ASP A 221 -20.60 20.54 -7.17
CA ASP A 221 -21.43 21.14 -6.12
C ASP A 221 -20.62 21.37 -4.82
N VAL A 222 -19.55 20.59 -4.63
CA VAL A 222 -18.62 20.69 -3.50
C VAL A 222 -17.31 21.31 -3.97
N THR A 223 -16.83 22.31 -3.26
CA THR A 223 -15.61 23.05 -3.56
C THR A 223 -14.44 22.61 -2.68
N MET A 224 -13.22 23.04 -3.00
CA MET A 224 -12.05 22.84 -2.14
C MET A 224 -12.22 23.55 -0.77
N ASP A 225 -12.96 24.65 -0.73
CA ASP A 225 -13.25 25.38 0.52
C ASP A 225 -14.15 24.54 1.42
N ASP A 226 -15.16 23.84 0.87
CA ASP A 226 -16.04 22.95 1.64
C ASP A 226 -15.24 21.78 2.27
N PHE A 227 -14.28 21.20 1.55
CA PHE A 227 -13.37 20.20 2.14
C PHE A 227 -12.53 20.77 3.27
N THR A 228 -11.96 21.94 3.06
CA THR A 228 -11.14 22.61 4.06
C THR A 228 -11.97 22.95 5.31
N GLU A 229 -13.20 23.38 5.12
CA GLU A 229 -14.15 23.64 6.20
C GLU A 229 -14.46 22.35 6.99
N TYR A 230 -14.83 21.26 6.28
CA TYR A 230 -15.11 19.97 6.89
C TYR A 230 -13.94 19.49 7.76
N PHE A 231 -12.74 19.40 7.21
CA PHE A 231 -11.58 18.88 7.95
C PHE A 231 -11.17 19.81 9.10
N SER A 232 -11.32 21.13 8.93
CA SER A 232 -11.09 22.10 10.00
C SER A 232 -12.10 21.95 11.13
N ALA A 233 -13.35 21.66 10.80
CA ALA A 233 -14.40 21.39 11.75
C ALA A 233 -14.12 20.11 12.54
N ILE A 234 -13.80 19.01 11.86
CA ILE A 234 -13.43 17.74 12.51
C ILE A 234 -12.26 17.94 13.48
N ARG A 235 -11.21 18.66 13.08
CA ARG A 235 -10.09 18.97 13.99
C ARG A 235 -10.52 19.73 15.23
N LYS A 236 -11.41 20.73 15.09
CA LYS A 236 -11.94 21.49 16.23
C LYS A 236 -12.75 20.61 17.18
N ILE A 237 -13.59 19.74 16.65
CA ILE A 237 -14.41 18.81 17.40
C ILE A 237 -13.53 17.84 18.20
N LEU A 238 -12.58 17.20 17.54
CA LEU A 238 -11.67 16.24 18.16
C LEU A 238 -10.81 16.92 19.24
N ARG A 239 -10.34 18.14 19.00
CA ARG A 239 -9.62 18.93 20.00
C ARG A 239 -10.49 19.23 21.22
N ALA A 240 -11.70 19.70 20.99
CA ALA A 240 -12.64 20.01 22.09
C ALA A 240 -12.96 18.76 22.92
N ARG A 241 -13.18 17.62 22.27
CA ARG A 241 -13.39 16.32 22.95
C ARG A 241 -12.17 15.92 23.77
N THR A 242 -10.96 16.01 23.18
CA THR A 242 -9.70 15.71 23.86
C THR A 242 -9.51 16.59 25.10
N CYS A 243 -9.68 17.91 24.96
CA CYS A 243 -9.57 18.86 26.07
C CYS A 243 -10.58 18.56 27.18
N THR A 244 -11.82 18.22 26.81
CA THR A 244 -12.88 17.88 27.79
C THR A 244 -12.52 16.62 28.58
N LEU A 245 -12.08 15.56 27.91
CA LEU A 245 -11.72 14.30 28.58
C LEU A 245 -10.44 14.43 29.41
N ALA A 246 -9.49 15.22 28.96
CA ALA A 246 -8.25 15.47 29.70
C ALA A 246 -8.40 16.50 30.83
N GLY A 247 -9.51 17.24 30.88
CA GLY A 247 -9.73 18.30 31.87
C GLY A 247 -8.82 19.52 31.68
N ILE A 248 -8.42 19.84 30.44
CA ILE A 248 -7.51 20.95 30.09
C ILE A 248 -8.21 21.97 29.21
N GLY A 249 -7.67 23.20 29.18
CA GLY A 249 -8.19 24.26 28.31
C GLY A 249 -7.50 24.29 26.93
N ASP A 250 -8.17 24.91 25.97
CA ASP A 250 -7.63 25.12 24.60
C ASP A 250 -6.27 25.80 24.58
N PHE A 251 -6.03 26.76 25.46
CA PHE A 251 -4.75 27.46 25.56
C PHE A 251 -3.64 26.52 26.03
N GLU A 252 -3.92 25.68 27.01
CA GLU A 252 -2.99 24.68 27.53
C GLU A 252 -2.63 23.66 26.43
N TRP A 253 -3.64 23.11 25.72
CA TRP A 253 -3.41 22.22 24.58
C TRP A 253 -2.49 22.83 23.51
N ASN A 254 -2.71 24.10 23.14
CA ASN A 254 -1.93 24.76 22.12
C ASN A 254 -0.46 25.01 22.53
N SER A 255 -0.18 25.11 23.83
CA SER A 255 1.16 25.32 24.37
C SER A 255 1.95 24.02 24.58
N MET A 256 1.29 22.86 24.48
CA MET A 256 1.92 21.55 24.69
C MET A 256 2.85 21.15 23.55
N THR A 257 3.86 20.36 23.90
CA THR A 257 4.68 19.65 22.91
C THR A 257 3.91 18.52 22.26
N ASP A 258 4.38 18.03 21.12
CA ASP A 258 3.78 16.86 20.46
C ASP A 258 3.82 15.62 21.36
N ASP A 259 4.89 15.44 22.14
CA ASP A 259 5.02 14.32 23.10
C ASP A 259 4.00 14.39 24.23
N ASP A 260 3.68 15.61 24.71
CA ASP A 260 2.69 15.77 25.79
C ASP A 260 1.28 15.56 25.26
N ARG A 261 0.97 16.03 24.05
CA ARG A 261 -0.29 15.74 23.35
C ARG A 261 -0.46 14.24 23.13
N GLU A 262 0.62 13.55 22.76
CA GLU A 262 0.61 12.10 22.57
C GLU A 262 0.27 11.35 23.87
N LYS A 263 0.88 11.73 24.99
CA LYS A 263 0.57 11.13 26.30
C LYS A 263 -0.91 11.29 26.65
N ILE A 264 -1.46 12.48 26.38
CA ILE A 264 -2.89 12.75 26.61
C ILE A 264 -3.74 11.86 25.70
N ALA A 265 -3.47 11.81 24.40
CA ALA A 265 -4.22 11.00 23.46
C ALA A 265 -4.23 9.51 23.86
N GLN A 266 -3.11 8.98 24.34
CA GLN A 266 -3.03 7.61 24.86
C GLN A 266 -3.79 7.44 26.19
N GLN A 267 -3.74 8.42 27.08
CA GLN A 267 -4.42 8.35 28.37
C GLN A 267 -5.93 8.28 28.22
N ILE A 268 -6.50 9.06 27.27
CA ILE A 268 -7.95 9.17 27.08
C ILE A 268 -8.50 8.18 26.05
N MET A 269 -7.68 7.39 25.38
CA MET A 269 -8.10 6.60 24.22
C MET A 269 -9.24 5.63 24.50
N TYR A 270 -9.34 5.09 25.70
CA TYR A 270 -10.43 4.18 26.10
C TYR A 270 -11.74 4.90 26.42
N ASP A 271 -11.67 6.17 26.79
CA ASP A 271 -12.82 7.02 27.08
C ASP A 271 -13.27 7.86 25.89
N PHE A 272 -12.42 7.92 24.87
CA PHE A 272 -12.65 8.72 23.67
C PHE A 272 -13.79 8.15 22.83
N TRP A 273 -13.84 6.82 22.71
CA TRP A 273 -14.75 6.08 21.86
C TRP A 273 -15.81 5.33 22.67
N GLN A 274 -17.02 5.31 22.14
CA GLN A 274 -18.05 4.37 22.55
C GLN A 274 -18.29 3.39 21.40
N VAL A 275 -18.50 2.14 21.73
CA VAL A 275 -18.73 1.07 20.75
C VAL A 275 -20.01 0.37 21.13
N ASP A 276 -20.96 0.27 20.22
CA ASP A 276 -22.20 -0.44 20.51
C ASP A 276 -22.01 -1.96 20.48
N SER A 277 -23.04 -2.69 20.88
CA SER A 277 -22.98 -4.14 21.01
C SER A 277 -22.84 -4.88 19.67
N SER A 278 -23.12 -4.25 18.54
CA SER A 278 -23.02 -4.85 17.20
C SER A 278 -21.62 -4.81 16.61
N TYR A 279 -20.77 -3.86 17.02
CA TYR A 279 -19.45 -3.61 16.45
C TYR A 279 -18.54 -4.84 16.49
N HIS A 280 -18.29 -5.36 17.69
CA HIS A 280 -17.36 -6.50 17.86
C HIS A 280 -17.82 -7.80 17.20
N PRO A 281 -19.11 -8.19 17.27
CA PRO A 281 -19.60 -9.35 16.54
C PRO A 281 -19.38 -9.25 15.05
N LEU A 282 -19.65 -8.10 14.43
CA LEU A 282 -19.47 -7.89 12.99
C LEU A 282 -17.99 -7.85 12.59
N LEU A 283 -17.13 -7.20 13.39
CA LEU A 283 -15.68 -7.23 13.16
C LEU A 283 -15.12 -8.66 13.24
N ASN A 284 -15.60 -9.49 14.20
CA ASN A 284 -15.22 -10.89 14.28
C ASN A 284 -15.74 -11.71 13.09
N SER A 285 -16.98 -11.47 12.66
CA SER A 285 -17.54 -12.11 11.47
C SER A 285 -16.72 -11.78 10.22
N HIS A 286 -16.36 -10.50 10.04
CA HIS A 286 -15.49 -10.06 8.95
C HIS A 286 -14.12 -10.76 9.00
N LYS A 287 -13.47 -10.78 10.15
CA LYS A 287 -12.21 -11.50 10.35
C LYS A 287 -12.32 -12.98 9.97
N ASP A 288 -13.36 -13.66 10.46
CA ASP A 288 -13.55 -15.10 10.20
C ASP A 288 -13.77 -15.36 8.71
N HIS A 289 -14.54 -14.50 8.05
CA HIS A 289 -14.77 -14.58 6.60
C HIS A 289 -13.47 -14.39 5.80
N MET A 290 -12.64 -13.39 6.14
CA MET A 290 -11.35 -13.18 5.50
C MET A 290 -10.45 -14.42 5.59
N TYR A 291 -10.39 -15.06 6.77
CA TYR A 291 -9.61 -16.30 6.94
C TYR A 291 -10.25 -17.51 6.24
N GLU A 292 -11.56 -17.56 6.07
CA GLU A 292 -12.22 -18.60 5.26
C GLU A 292 -11.84 -18.49 3.79
N LEU A 293 -11.84 -17.28 3.24
CA LEU A 293 -11.38 -17.01 1.86
C LEU A 293 -9.95 -17.51 1.65
N VAL A 294 -9.05 -17.23 2.60
CA VAL A 294 -7.66 -17.68 2.53
C VAL A 294 -7.56 -19.22 2.60
N ARG A 295 -8.37 -19.89 3.44
CA ARG A 295 -8.35 -21.37 3.53
C ARG A 295 -8.79 -22.06 2.25
N MET A 296 -9.57 -21.39 1.39
CA MET A 296 -10.01 -21.93 0.10
C MET A 296 -8.96 -21.77 -1.01
N MET A 297 -7.88 -21.06 -0.77
CA MET A 297 -6.80 -20.83 -1.75
C MET A 297 -5.83 -22.01 -1.84
N ASP A 298 -4.99 -21.97 -2.89
CA ASP A 298 -3.78 -22.81 -2.91
C ASP A 298 -2.92 -22.52 -1.67
N PRO A 299 -2.41 -23.55 -0.97
CA PRO A 299 -1.68 -23.35 0.29
C PRO A 299 -0.52 -22.37 0.20
N LYS A 300 0.16 -22.29 -0.94
CA LYS A 300 1.31 -21.37 -1.13
C LYS A 300 0.85 -19.92 -1.28
N MET A 301 -0.27 -19.73 -1.96
CA MET A 301 -0.89 -18.41 -2.06
C MET A 301 -1.48 -17.99 -0.72
N ALA A 302 -2.10 -18.91 -0.01
CA ALA A 302 -2.66 -18.70 1.32
C ALA A 302 -1.59 -18.15 2.30
N ASP A 303 -0.38 -18.69 2.29
CA ASP A 303 0.72 -18.21 3.16
C ASP A 303 1.08 -16.74 2.87
N VAL A 304 1.11 -16.35 1.58
CA VAL A 304 1.40 -14.97 1.18
C VAL A 304 0.25 -14.05 1.57
N VAL A 305 -0.99 -14.41 1.25
CA VAL A 305 -2.18 -13.59 1.52
C VAL A 305 -2.41 -13.44 3.02
N CYS A 306 -2.20 -14.51 3.80
CA CYS A 306 -2.31 -14.48 5.26
C CYS A 306 -1.45 -13.37 5.90
N ALA A 307 -0.31 -13.03 5.31
CA ALA A 307 0.55 -11.98 5.83
C ALA A 307 -0.07 -10.58 5.74
N PHE A 308 -1.06 -10.37 4.87
CA PHE A 308 -1.76 -9.10 4.70
C PHE A 308 -3.02 -8.97 5.56
N ILE A 309 -3.64 -10.08 5.96
CA ILE A 309 -4.92 -10.07 6.70
C ILE A 309 -4.89 -9.19 7.96
N PRO A 310 -3.88 -9.28 8.86
CA PRO A 310 -3.85 -8.44 10.05
C PRO A 310 -3.87 -6.94 9.72
N ASN A 311 -3.18 -6.53 8.65
CA ASN A 311 -3.15 -5.14 8.21
C ASN A 311 -4.51 -4.70 7.63
N LEU A 312 -5.15 -5.52 6.80
CA LEU A 312 -6.48 -5.25 6.26
C LEU A 312 -7.52 -5.10 7.38
N LEU A 313 -7.47 -5.95 8.40
CA LEU A 313 -8.33 -5.82 9.59
C LEU A 313 -8.04 -4.55 10.40
N ASN A 314 -6.78 -4.11 10.47
CA ASN A 314 -6.45 -2.83 11.06
C ASN A 314 -7.08 -1.67 10.27
N TYR A 315 -7.00 -1.71 8.93
CA TYR A 315 -7.64 -0.71 8.07
C TYR A 315 -9.16 -0.76 8.14
N THR A 316 -9.78 -1.93 8.39
CA THR A 316 -11.23 -1.99 8.68
C THR A 316 -11.59 -1.12 9.89
N ASN A 317 -10.84 -1.22 10.99
CA ASN A 317 -11.06 -0.36 12.16
C ASN A 317 -10.81 1.13 11.86
N ILE A 318 -9.75 1.45 11.11
CA ILE A 318 -9.41 2.83 10.73
C ILE A 318 -10.53 3.42 9.85
N PHE A 319 -11.01 2.69 8.87
CA PHE A 319 -12.10 3.13 7.99
C PHE A 319 -13.43 3.27 8.73
N ALA A 320 -13.76 2.34 9.63
CA ALA A 320 -14.93 2.48 10.47
C ALA A 320 -14.92 3.78 11.28
N VAL A 321 -13.75 4.16 11.84
CA VAL A 321 -13.59 5.45 12.54
C VAL A 321 -13.78 6.62 11.58
N HIS A 322 -13.20 6.58 10.38
CA HIS A 322 -13.36 7.65 9.38
C HIS A 322 -14.81 7.82 8.92
N LEU A 323 -15.51 6.73 8.67
CA LEU A 323 -16.93 6.72 8.31
C LEU A 323 -17.81 7.26 9.44
N GLY A 324 -17.55 6.84 10.68
CA GLY A 324 -18.28 7.32 11.84
C GLY A 324 -18.11 8.83 12.07
N LEU A 325 -16.93 9.39 11.83
CA LEU A 325 -16.71 10.84 11.91
C LEU A 325 -17.45 11.60 10.80
N LEU A 326 -17.49 11.04 9.58
CA LEU A 326 -18.22 11.64 8.47
C LEU A 326 -19.72 11.67 8.77
N GLU A 327 -20.31 10.54 9.18
CA GLU A 327 -21.71 10.44 9.54
C GLU A 327 -22.07 11.37 10.72
N ALA A 328 -21.20 11.46 11.73
CA ALA A 328 -21.40 12.36 12.86
C ALA A 328 -21.43 13.82 12.42
N TYR A 329 -20.55 14.23 11.52
CA TYR A 329 -20.53 15.58 10.98
C TYR A 329 -21.83 15.91 10.23
N ASP A 330 -22.29 15.04 9.33
CA ASP A 330 -23.53 15.22 8.58
C ASP A 330 -24.75 15.35 9.50
N ARG A 331 -24.79 14.53 10.56
CA ARG A 331 -25.88 14.48 11.53
C ARG A 331 -26.05 15.77 12.34
N HIS A 332 -24.95 16.45 12.65
CA HIS A 332 -24.93 17.65 13.48
C HIS A 332 -24.91 18.97 12.69
N SER A 333 -24.97 18.92 11.38
CA SER A 333 -25.01 20.12 10.52
C SER A 333 -23.95 21.19 10.85
N GLY A 334 -22.80 20.75 11.35
CA GLY A 334 -21.64 21.62 11.63
C GLY A 334 -21.64 22.34 12.97
N ASP A 335 -22.57 22.06 13.92
CA ASP A 335 -22.46 22.57 15.29
C ASP A 335 -21.39 21.82 16.08
N HIS A 336 -20.18 22.33 16.01
CA HIS A 336 -18.97 21.70 16.56
C HIS A 336 -18.97 21.58 18.07
N VAL A 337 -19.68 22.48 18.78
CA VAL A 337 -19.73 22.47 20.26
C VAL A 337 -20.65 21.35 20.74
N GLU A 338 -21.81 21.20 20.11
CA GLU A 338 -22.72 20.11 20.42
C GLU A 338 -22.12 18.76 20.04
N MET A 339 -21.51 18.65 18.87
CA MET A 339 -20.79 17.43 18.47
C MET A 339 -19.75 16.98 19.48
N ALA A 340 -18.93 17.91 20.01
CA ALA A 340 -17.88 17.57 20.94
C ALA A 340 -18.41 17.05 22.30
N LYS A 341 -19.62 17.45 22.67
CA LYS A 341 -20.27 17.06 23.91
C LYS A 341 -21.14 15.83 23.78
N ASP A 342 -21.71 15.60 22.62
CA ASP A 342 -22.61 14.48 22.37
C ASP A 342 -21.85 13.15 22.34
N PRO A 343 -22.08 12.22 23.30
CA PRO A 343 -21.45 10.90 23.25
C PRO A 343 -21.78 10.11 21.98
N ALA A 344 -22.94 10.32 21.36
CA ALA A 344 -23.35 9.62 20.15
C ALA A 344 -22.43 9.95 18.96
N THR A 345 -21.82 11.15 18.93
CA THR A 345 -20.83 11.55 17.91
C THR A 345 -19.63 10.61 17.84
N PHE A 346 -19.27 10.02 18.97
CA PHE A 346 -18.10 9.15 19.10
C PHE A 346 -18.50 7.69 19.36
N THR A 347 -19.71 7.30 18.93
CA THR A 347 -20.23 5.94 19.04
C THR A 347 -20.13 5.26 17.69
N PHE A 348 -19.41 4.15 17.65
CA PHE A 348 -19.28 3.31 16.47
C PHE A 348 -20.21 2.11 16.54
N THR A 349 -20.89 1.84 15.44
CA THR A 349 -21.85 0.76 15.28
C THR A 349 -21.32 -0.34 14.37
N GLY A 350 -22.03 -1.45 14.31
CA GLY A 350 -21.75 -2.50 13.34
C GLY A 350 -21.86 -2.03 11.89
N ASP A 351 -22.73 -1.07 11.58
CA ASP A 351 -22.89 -0.54 10.22
C ASP A 351 -21.59 0.11 9.71
N HIS A 352 -20.85 0.81 10.57
CA HIS A 352 -19.54 1.35 10.21
C HIS A 352 -18.54 0.23 9.89
N VAL A 353 -18.61 -0.90 10.60
CA VAL A 353 -17.77 -2.07 10.31
C VAL A 353 -18.17 -2.71 8.99
N GLU A 354 -19.47 -2.85 8.69
CA GLU A 354 -19.95 -3.41 7.42
C GLU A 354 -19.49 -2.55 6.24
N MET A 355 -19.71 -1.25 6.28
CA MET A 355 -19.24 -0.34 5.23
C MET A 355 -17.71 -0.38 5.06
N ALA A 356 -16.97 -0.38 6.16
CA ALA A 356 -15.51 -0.51 6.11
C ALA A 356 -15.07 -1.87 5.54
N ALA A 357 -15.78 -2.95 5.88
CA ALA A 357 -15.49 -4.29 5.39
C ALA A 357 -15.72 -4.42 3.88
N GLU A 358 -16.78 -3.82 3.33
CA GLU A 358 -17.01 -3.79 1.88
C GLU A 358 -15.84 -3.16 1.13
N ILE A 359 -15.34 -2.00 1.60
CA ILE A 359 -14.16 -1.34 1.02
C ILE A 359 -12.93 -2.27 1.08
N ILE A 360 -12.74 -2.94 2.20
CA ILE A 360 -11.60 -3.85 2.39
C ILE A 360 -11.73 -5.11 1.54
N TYR A 361 -12.94 -5.63 1.31
CA TYR A 361 -13.14 -6.77 0.41
C TYR A 361 -12.78 -6.44 -1.03
N ASP A 362 -13.17 -5.29 -1.54
CA ASP A 362 -12.79 -4.83 -2.88
C ASP A 362 -11.26 -4.76 -3.03
N LEU A 363 -10.57 -4.18 -2.05
CA LEU A 363 -9.11 -4.10 -2.04
C LEU A 363 -8.45 -5.49 -1.90
N TYR A 364 -9.05 -6.38 -1.14
CA TYR A 364 -8.59 -7.75 -0.98
C TYR A 364 -8.70 -8.55 -2.29
N GLU A 365 -9.83 -8.48 -2.99
CA GLU A 365 -10.03 -9.18 -4.26
C GLU A 365 -9.02 -8.72 -5.32
N GLU A 366 -8.73 -7.43 -5.37
CA GLU A 366 -7.71 -6.90 -6.27
C GLU A 366 -6.30 -7.34 -5.90
N LEU A 367 -5.99 -7.33 -4.61
CA LEU A 367 -4.72 -7.85 -4.10
C LEU A 367 -4.53 -9.30 -4.50
N VAL A 368 -5.53 -10.17 -4.27
CA VAL A 368 -5.46 -11.60 -4.61
C VAL A 368 -5.29 -11.79 -6.11
N THR A 369 -6.09 -11.10 -6.93
CA THR A 369 -6.01 -11.16 -8.40
C THR A 369 -4.60 -10.77 -8.89
N TRP A 370 -4.02 -9.72 -8.32
CA TRP A 370 -2.68 -9.29 -8.66
C TRP A 370 -1.62 -10.29 -8.21
N LEU A 371 -1.73 -10.82 -7.00
CA LEU A 371 -0.79 -11.83 -6.48
C LEU A 371 -0.79 -13.09 -7.35
N GLU A 372 -1.95 -13.55 -7.80
CA GLU A 372 -2.08 -14.71 -8.68
C GLU A 372 -1.45 -14.48 -10.06
N SER A 373 -1.54 -13.26 -10.58
CA SER A 373 -1.07 -12.94 -11.94
C SER A 373 0.43 -12.59 -12.00
N GLU A 374 0.96 -11.87 -11.00
CA GLU A 374 2.26 -11.22 -11.11
C GLU A 374 3.30 -11.72 -10.11
N VAL A 375 2.89 -12.45 -9.06
CA VAL A 375 3.83 -12.88 -8.02
C VAL A 375 4.49 -14.20 -8.38
N GLU A 376 5.80 -14.19 -8.50
CA GLU A 376 6.60 -15.41 -8.56
C GLU A 376 6.77 -16.00 -7.15
N LEU A 377 5.96 -16.98 -6.79
CA LEU A 377 6.18 -17.77 -5.59
C LEU A 377 7.56 -18.47 -5.69
N GLU A 378 8.40 -18.36 -4.69
CA GLU A 378 9.78 -18.91 -4.71
C GLU A 378 9.81 -20.40 -5.04
N SER A 379 8.83 -21.14 -4.57
CA SER A 379 8.66 -22.56 -4.87
C SER A 379 8.33 -22.80 -6.36
N VAL A 380 7.46 -21.97 -6.96
CA VAL A 380 7.08 -22.05 -8.37
C VAL A 380 8.28 -21.64 -9.24
N ALA A 381 9.01 -20.59 -8.84
CA ALA A 381 10.22 -20.16 -9.54
C ALA A 381 11.33 -21.25 -9.50
N LYS A 382 11.54 -21.89 -8.34
CA LYS A 382 12.46 -23.03 -8.22
C LYS A 382 12.03 -24.22 -9.07
N ASP A 383 10.75 -24.57 -9.03
CA ASP A 383 10.17 -25.63 -9.85
C ASP A 383 10.26 -25.30 -11.34
N ARG A 384 9.97 -24.07 -11.74
CA ARG A 384 10.11 -23.61 -13.12
C ARG A 384 11.56 -23.67 -13.62
N LYS A 385 12.52 -23.26 -12.77
CA LYS A 385 13.96 -23.37 -13.08
C LYS A 385 14.39 -24.82 -13.19
N ALA A 386 13.96 -25.69 -12.28
CA ALA A 386 14.22 -27.12 -12.32
C ALA A 386 13.60 -27.77 -13.56
N ARG A 387 12.38 -27.41 -13.94
CA ARG A 387 11.70 -27.87 -15.15
C ARG A 387 12.42 -27.41 -16.41
N LYS A 388 12.85 -26.14 -16.49
CA LYS A 388 13.67 -25.63 -17.61
C LYS A 388 14.97 -26.43 -17.77
N ALA A 389 15.67 -26.68 -16.67
CA ALA A 389 16.89 -27.51 -16.68
C ALA A 389 16.58 -28.97 -17.13
N ALA A 390 15.49 -29.56 -16.68
CA ALA A 390 15.06 -30.88 -17.09
C ALA A 390 14.73 -30.93 -18.60
N TRP A 391 14.09 -29.91 -19.15
CA TRP A 391 13.84 -29.81 -20.60
C TRP A 391 15.11 -29.64 -21.42
N LYS A 392 16.08 -28.85 -20.94
CA LYS A 392 17.41 -28.71 -21.58
C LYS A 392 18.13 -30.07 -21.62
N LYS A 393 18.08 -30.81 -20.51
CA LYS A 393 18.63 -32.17 -20.42
C LYS A 393 17.91 -33.17 -21.34
N ALA A 394 16.57 -33.08 -21.42
CA ALA A 394 15.78 -33.94 -22.32
C ALA A 394 16.11 -33.63 -23.79
N TRP A 395 16.26 -32.35 -24.15
CA TRP A 395 16.66 -31.95 -25.49
C TRP A 395 18.03 -32.52 -25.88
N SER A 396 19.03 -32.39 -24.99
CA SER A 396 20.38 -32.93 -25.21
C SER A 396 20.43 -34.47 -25.32
N ALA A 397 19.44 -35.18 -24.76
CA ALA A 397 19.32 -36.63 -24.81
C ALA A 397 18.42 -37.11 -25.98
N SER A 398 17.79 -36.19 -26.71
CA SER A 398 16.90 -36.50 -27.83
C SER A 398 17.71 -36.67 -29.15
N LYS A 399 17.12 -37.39 -30.11
CA LYS A 399 17.74 -37.58 -31.40
C LYS A 399 17.65 -36.31 -32.25
N LEU A 400 18.80 -35.74 -32.58
CA LEU A 400 18.88 -34.55 -33.40
C LEU A 400 18.59 -34.89 -34.87
N THR A 401 17.92 -33.98 -35.55
CA THR A 401 17.52 -34.14 -36.95
C THR A 401 17.72 -32.81 -37.70
N SER A 402 18.30 -32.83 -38.88
CA SER A 402 18.32 -31.67 -39.75
C SER A 402 17.00 -31.53 -40.48
N ILE A 403 16.51 -30.32 -40.61
CA ILE A 403 15.25 -29.99 -41.30
C ILE A 403 15.56 -29.16 -42.55
N GLU A 404 15.04 -29.56 -43.66
CA GLU A 404 15.20 -28.83 -44.93
C GLU A 404 14.68 -27.39 -44.81
N GLY A 405 15.46 -26.42 -45.21
CA GLY A 405 15.15 -25.00 -45.12
C GLY A 405 15.36 -24.36 -43.73
N HIS A 406 15.82 -25.14 -42.72
CA HIS A 406 16.08 -24.63 -41.37
C HIS A 406 17.49 -24.95 -40.89
N GLN A 407 18.19 -23.95 -40.38
CA GLN A 407 19.56 -24.13 -39.86
C GLN A 407 19.55 -24.73 -38.44
N GLY A 408 20.60 -25.53 -38.15
CA GLY A 408 20.87 -26.08 -36.83
C GLY A 408 20.18 -27.42 -36.59
N ASP A 409 20.33 -27.88 -35.36
CA ASP A 409 19.83 -29.18 -34.89
C ASP A 409 18.41 -29.06 -34.35
N TRP A 410 17.53 -29.94 -34.78
CA TRP A 410 16.13 -29.97 -34.43
C TRP A 410 15.73 -31.32 -33.79
N VAL A 411 14.74 -31.30 -32.94
CA VAL A 411 14.17 -32.52 -32.31
C VAL A 411 12.67 -32.56 -32.60
N ARG A 412 12.14 -33.73 -32.94
CA ARG A 412 10.67 -33.90 -33.00
C ARG A 412 10.05 -33.61 -31.65
N LYS A 413 9.06 -32.73 -31.59
CA LYS A 413 8.42 -32.33 -30.34
C LYS A 413 7.86 -33.54 -29.56
N SER A 414 7.31 -34.53 -30.25
CA SER A 414 6.82 -35.79 -29.65
C SER A 414 7.94 -36.62 -29.02
N GLU A 415 9.11 -36.64 -29.63
CA GLU A 415 10.28 -37.34 -29.11
C GLU A 415 10.83 -36.61 -27.87
N LEU A 416 10.99 -35.30 -27.94
CA LEU A 416 11.38 -34.49 -26.79
C LEU A 416 10.46 -34.72 -25.59
N MET A 417 9.13 -34.71 -25.82
CA MET A 417 8.14 -34.99 -24.78
C MET A 417 8.32 -36.39 -24.17
N SER A 418 8.56 -37.40 -25.01
CA SER A 418 8.78 -38.78 -24.57
C SER A 418 10.04 -38.91 -23.72
N VAL A 419 11.15 -38.32 -24.16
CA VAL A 419 12.42 -38.33 -23.42
C VAL A 419 12.26 -37.61 -22.09
N TYR A 420 11.60 -36.46 -22.08
CA TYR A 420 11.32 -35.71 -20.84
C TYR A 420 10.52 -36.57 -19.85
N ALA A 421 9.44 -37.19 -20.31
CA ALA A 421 8.60 -38.08 -19.47
C ALA A 421 9.41 -39.22 -18.87
N LYS A 422 10.19 -39.90 -19.68
CA LYS A 422 11.04 -41.01 -19.25
C LYS A 422 12.06 -40.63 -18.19
N GLN A 423 12.67 -39.44 -18.33
CA GLN A 423 13.66 -38.89 -17.39
C GLN A 423 13.04 -38.42 -16.08
N ASN A 424 11.73 -38.07 -16.08
CA ASN A 424 11.02 -37.50 -14.93
C ASN A 424 9.94 -38.44 -14.35
N GLY A 425 10.20 -39.74 -14.34
CA GLY A 425 9.36 -40.71 -13.63
C GLY A 425 8.04 -41.06 -14.32
N GLY A 426 7.92 -40.84 -15.64
CA GLY A 426 6.74 -41.25 -16.42
C GLY A 426 5.55 -40.30 -16.29
N VAL A 427 5.81 -38.98 -16.15
CA VAL A 427 4.74 -37.97 -16.07
C VAL A 427 3.73 -38.05 -17.20
N SER A 428 2.46 -37.82 -16.89
CA SER A 428 1.35 -37.91 -17.85
C SER A 428 1.49 -36.93 -19.00
N ARG A 429 0.86 -37.21 -20.13
CA ARG A 429 0.91 -36.36 -21.33
C ARG A 429 0.42 -34.92 -21.04
N ASN A 430 -0.63 -34.77 -20.27
CA ASN A 430 -1.14 -33.45 -19.86
C ASN A 430 -0.13 -32.69 -19.00
N THR A 431 0.50 -33.36 -18.04
CA THR A 431 1.56 -32.79 -17.22
C THR A 431 2.77 -32.39 -18.05
N GLN A 432 3.16 -33.19 -19.07
CA GLN A 432 4.22 -32.80 -20.00
C GLN A 432 3.91 -31.50 -20.75
N PHE A 433 2.67 -31.33 -21.23
CA PHE A 433 2.24 -30.11 -21.91
C PHE A 433 2.27 -28.89 -20.98
N LEU A 434 1.81 -29.03 -19.74
CA LEU A 434 1.88 -27.96 -18.74
C LEU A 434 3.33 -27.57 -18.44
N HIS A 435 4.20 -28.56 -18.21
CA HIS A 435 5.62 -28.30 -17.94
C HIS A 435 6.33 -27.70 -19.16
N PHE A 436 5.94 -28.11 -20.39
CA PHE A 436 6.51 -27.54 -21.61
C PHE A 436 6.11 -26.06 -21.82
N LYS A 437 4.92 -25.66 -21.38
CA LYS A 437 4.48 -24.27 -21.41
C LYS A 437 5.45 -23.36 -20.64
N ASP A 438 5.97 -23.83 -19.50
CA ASP A 438 6.95 -23.09 -18.69
C ASP A 438 8.33 -22.95 -19.38
N ALA A 439 8.67 -23.90 -20.24
CA ALA A 439 9.95 -23.93 -20.95
C ALA A 439 9.86 -23.43 -22.39
N ARG A 440 8.67 -23.02 -22.86
CA ARG A 440 8.41 -22.70 -24.27
C ARG A 440 9.34 -21.61 -24.81
N SER A 441 9.70 -20.64 -24.00
CA SER A 441 10.62 -19.55 -24.36
C SER A 441 12.05 -20.01 -24.67
N MET A 442 12.39 -21.25 -24.29
CA MET A 442 13.71 -21.83 -24.58
C MET A 442 13.78 -22.49 -25.96
N PHE A 443 12.67 -22.62 -26.67
CA PHE A 443 12.59 -23.35 -27.92
C PHE A 443 11.98 -22.52 -29.03
N THR A 444 12.58 -22.62 -30.19
CA THR A 444 11.95 -22.23 -31.47
C THR A 444 11.18 -23.43 -32.01
N GLU A 445 9.95 -23.23 -32.47
CA GLU A 445 9.09 -24.29 -33.05
C GLU A 445 9.02 -24.15 -34.56
N ALA A 446 9.13 -25.26 -35.29
CA ALA A 446 8.87 -25.37 -36.73
C ALA A 446 7.90 -26.51 -37.01
N SER A 447 7.18 -26.43 -38.11
CA SER A 447 6.24 -27.48 -38.55
C SER A 447 6.52 -27.87 -40.00
N ILE A 448 6.67 -29.17 -40.23
CA ILE A 448 6.80 -29.75 -41.58
C ILE A 448 5.64 -30.75 -41.75
N GLY A 449 4.68 -30.38 -42.55
CA GLY A 449 3.41 -31.11 -42.64
C GLY A 449 2.73 -31.12 -41.22
N VAL A 450 2.35 -32.32 -40.76
CA VAL A 450 1.74 -32.50 -39.45
C VAL A 450 2.74 -32.66 -38.30
N THR A 451 4.05 -32.73 -38.62
CA THR A 451 5.10 -32.96 -37.62
C THR A 451 5.64 -31.67 -37.08
N LYS A 452 5.65 -31.51 -35.78
CA LYS A 452 6.21 -30.36 -35.05
C LYS A 452 7.63 -30.69 -34.57
N TYR A 453 8.52 -29.75 -34.79
CA TYR A 453 9.92 -29.79 -34.36
C TYR A 453 10.21 -28.62 -33.41
N VAL A 454 11.22 -28.80 -32.60
CA VAL A 454 11.71 -27.77 -31.66
C VAL A 454 13.23 -27.69 -31.74
N GLN A 455 13.75 -26.48 -31.61
CA GLN A 455 15.19 -26.20 -31.52
C GLN A 455 15.44 -25.40 -30.27
N LEU A 456 16.47 -25.76 -29.51
CA LEU A 456 16.88 -24.99 -28.35
C LEU A 456 17.47 -23.64 -28.80
N VAL A 457 16.94 -22.54 -28.24
CA VAL A 457 17.45 -21.19 -28.49
C VAL A 457 18.79 -21.04 -27.80
N PRO A 458 19.85 -20.60 -28.42
CA PRO A 458 21.11 -20.26 -27.75
C PRO A 458 20.89 -19.20 -26.67
N GLU A 459 21.56 -19.36 -25.53
CA GLU A 459 21.53 -18.38 -24.43
C GLU A 459 22.27 -17.10 -24.77
#